data_89d9c42baddee5c76002ef86a49c892e
#
_entry.id   89d9c42baddee5c76002ef86a49c892e
#
_cell.length_a   1.000
_cell.length_b   1.000
_cell.length_c   1.000
_cell.angle_alpha   90.00
_cell.angle_beta   90.00
_cell.angle_gamma   90.00
#
_symmetry.space_group_name_H-M   'P 1'
#
loop_
_entity.id
_entity.type
_entity.pdbx_description
1 polymer ?
#
loop_
_entity_poly.entity_id
_entity_poly.type
_entity_poly.pdbx_seq_one_letter_code
_entity_poly.pdbx_strand_id
1 'polypeptide(L)'
;MSSVLPLNGRRIAVTRARDQAPELAVKLTALGAEVIELPLISITKEVSKDALADVFLEFGSYDWLVFTSPNGVRYFFEEIRRIFDDIRSLGLIRFACIGEATAEAIRALHLKIECQPKIATAEALAEALIATGSLDHAKILVVAGSLSRDDLVDKLTAARAIVDTLQVYKTEQTDLSGSPAAADFRARGADAILFASSSAVQSFVDQAATLKLGKDAISPLTGSIGPQTGATMKELGVPVGFSAKAPSLDSLVESLVKKLGK
;
A
#
# COMPACT_ATOMS: atom_id res chain seq x y z
N MET A 1 -17.05 32.72 16.63
CA MET A 1 -17.75 31.97 15.56
C MET A 1 -17.08 30.61 15.47
N SER A 2 -17.78 29.52 15.83
CA SER A 2 -17.24 28.18 15.71
C SER A 2 -17.13 27.87 14.19
N SER A 3 -15.92 27.76 13.67
CA SER A 3 -15.72 27.40 12.27
C SER A 3 -16.28 25.97 12.06
N VAL A 4 -17.23 25.85 11.16
CA VAL A 4 -17.76 24.52 10.76
C VAL A 4 -16.61 23.73 10.15
N LEU A 5 -16.37 22.51 10.66
CA LEU A 5 -15.33 21.64 10.15
C LEU A 5 -15.61 21.26 8.67
N PRO A 6 -14.58 21.17 7.83
CA PRO A 6 -14.75 21.02 6.37
C PRO A 6 -15.60 19.81 5.94
N LEU A 7 -15.53 18.69 6.68
CA LEU A 7 -16.29 17.47 6.39
C LEU A 7 -17.43 17.22 7.39
N ASN A 8 -17.86 18.27 8.10
CA ASN A 8 -18.94 18.14 9.08
C ASN A 8 -20.22 17.55 8.47
N GLY A 9 -20.68 16.43 9.05
CA GLY A 9 -21.86 15.68 8.61
C GLY A 9 -21.66 14.86 7.33
N ARG A 10 -20.42 14.74 6.83
CA ARG A 10 -20.08 13.84 5.71
C ARG A 10 -19.76 12.44 6.20
N ARG A 11 -20.27 11.45 5.48
CA ARG A 11 -20.02 10.01 5.72
C ARG A 11 -18.94 9.53 4.75
N ILE A 12 -17.83 9.04 5.28
CA ILE A 12 -16.67 8.63 4.47
C ILE A 12 -16.35 7.17 4.74
N ALA A 13 -16.42 6.34 3.70
CA ALA A 13 -16.03 4.93 3.77
C ALA A 13 -14.53 4.77 3.51
N VAL A 14 -13.83 4.09 4.43
CA VAL A 14 -12.40 3.81 4.37
C VAL A 14 -12.19 2.31 4.15
N THR A 15 -11.46 1.94 3.11
CA THR A 15 -11.31 0.54 2.66
C THR A 15 -10.00 -0.12 3.07
N ARG A 16 -9.18 0.55 3.89
CA ARG A 16 -7.87 0.04 4.36
C ARG A 16 -8.03 -1.16 5.30
N ALA A 17 -7.00 -2.01 5.35
CA ALA A 17 -6.89 -3.06 6.35
C ALA A 17 -7.04 -2.51 7.77
N ARG A 18 -7.59 -3.31 8.70
CA ARG A 18 -7.96 -2.87 10.05
C ARG A 18 -6.84 -2.22 10.84
N ASP A 19 -5.62 -2.73 10.71
CA ASP A 19 -4.42 -2.19 11.39
C ASP A 19 -3.95 -0.84 10.80
N GLN A 20 -4.37 -0.50 9.59
CA GLN A 20 -3.99 0.71 8.87
C GLN A 20 -5.12 1.75 8.75
N ALA A 21 -6.36 1.35 9.00
CA ALA A 21 -7.53 2.23 8.93
C ALA A 21 -7.48 3.39 9.95
N PRO A 22 -7.00 3.20 11.21
CA PRO A 22 -7.03 4.24 12.24
C PRO A 22 -6.31 5.53 11.84
N GLU A 23 -5.20 5.47 11.13
CA GLU A 23 -4.46 6.64 10.69
C GLU A 23 -5.32 7.58 9.82
N LEU A 24 -6.03 7.01 8.83
CA LEU A 24 -6.92 7.78 7.96
C LEU A 24 -8.21 8.19 8.69
N ALA A 25 -8.75 7.31 9.54
CA ALA A 25 -9.96 7.58 10.31
C ALA A 25 -9.78 8.78 11.24
N VAL A 26 -8.65 8.88 11.96
CA VAL A 26 -8.33 10.01 12.84
C VAL A 26 -8.28 11.33 12.05
N LYS A 27 -7.60 11.34 10.89
CA LYS A 27 -7.52 12.53 10.01
C LYS A 27 -8.91 13.00 9.56
N LEU A 28 -9.76 12.07 9.14
CA LEU A 28 -11.12 12.38 8.65
C LEU A 28 -12.04 12.85 9.79
N THR A 29 -11.99 12.19 10.94
CA THR A 29 -12.79 12.55 12.12
C THR A 29 -12.40 13.94 12.65
N ALA A 30 -11.11 14.28 12.64
CA ALA A 30 -10.64 15.63 13.00
C ALA A 30 -11.21 16.73 12.08
N LEU A 31 -11.61 16.40 10.87
CA LEU A 31 -12.27 17.28 9.92
C LEU A 31 -13.81 17.24 10.00
N GLY A 32 -14.37 16.48 10.95
CA GLY A 32 -15.81 16.40 11.23
C GLY A 32 -16.55 15.30 10.46
N ALA A 33 -15.85 14.39 9.78
CA ALA A 33 -16.48 13.28 9.07
C ALA A 33 -16.97 12.17 10.01
N GLU A 34 -18.09 11.53 9.65
CA GLU A 34 -18.49 10.20 10.13
C GLU A 34 -17.74 9.15 9.31
N VAL A 35 -16.85 8.39 9.94
CA VAL A 35 -16.03 7.39 9.24
C VAL A 35 -16.67 6.02 9.32
N ILE A 36 -16.78 5.35 8.17
CA ILE A 36 -17.25 3.96 8.04
C ILE A 36 -16.04 3.11 7.67
N GLU A 37 -15.58 2.27 8.58
CA GLU A 37 -14.47 1.34 8.30
C GLU A 37 -14.99 0.09 7.58
N LEU A 38 -14.63 -0.03 6.31
CA LEU A 38 -14.90 -1.18 5.45
C LEU A 38 -13.58 -1.86 5.07
N PRO A 39 -12.95 -2.62 5.96
CA PRO A 39 -11.65 -3.24 5.70
C PRO A 39 -11.81 -4.34 4.64
N LEU A 40 -11.67 -3.98 3.36
CA LEU A 40 -11.85 -4.89 2.23
C LEU A 40 -10.77 -5.95 2.13
N ILE A 41 -9.60 -5.68 2.70
CA ILE A 41 -8.44 -6.58 2.72
C ILE A 41 -7.89 -6.72 4.13
N SER A 42 -7.27 -7.85 4.39
CA SER A 42 -6.42 -8.10 5.55
C SER A 42 -4.99 -8.31 5.10
N ILE A 43 -4.04 -7.84 5.90
CA ILE A 43 -2.61 -7.97 5.65
C ILE A 43 -2.01 -8.68 6.85
N THR A 44 -1.48 -9.87 6.63
CA THR A 44 -0.92 -10.70 7.68
C THR A 44 0.53 -11.05 7.37
N LYS A 45 1.36 -11.12 8.40
CA LYS A 45 2.73 -11.62 8.25
C LYS A 45 2.68 -13.08 7.82
N GLU A 46 3.33 -13.37 6.70
CA GLU A 46 3.47 -14.73 6.19
C GLU A 46 4.83 -14.84 5.50
N VAL A 47 5.70 -15.61 6.10
CA VAL A 47 7.04 -15.87 5.57
C VAL A 47 7.38 -17.35 5.72
N SER A 48 7.88 -17.97 4.67
CA SER A 48 8.41 -19.34 4.73
C SER A 48 9.68 -19.36 5.57
N LYS A 49 9.75 -20.28 6.55
CA LYS A 49 10.93 -20.43 7.39
C LYS A 49 12.16 -20.87 6.59
N ASP A 50 11.96 -21.72 5.60
CA ASP A 50 13.03 -22.23 4.75
C ASP A 50 13.55 -21.11 3.83
N ALA A 51 12.66 -20.38 3.14
CA ALA A 51 13.05 -19.23 2.31
C ALA A 51 13.75 -18.14 3.13
N LEU A 52 13.30 -17.91 4.36
CA LEU A 52 13.93 -16.97 5.28
C LEU A 52 15.35 -17.46 5.68
N ALA A 53 15.51 -18.75 5.98
CA ALA A 53 16.78 -19.32 6.33
C ALA A 53 17.77 -19.23 5.16
N ASP A 54 17.34 -19.58 3.93
CA ASP A 54 18.16 -19.49 2.73
C ASP A 54 18.66 -18.05 2.50
N VAL A 55 17.76 -17.06 2.58
CA VAL A 55 18.12 -15.64 2.46
C VAL A 55 19.12 -15.22 3.51
N PHE A 56 18.94 -15.63 4.78
CA PHE A 56 19.85 -15.21 5.85
C PHE A 56 21.20 -15.94 5.87
N LEU A 57 21.27 -17.18 5.37
CA LEU A 57 22.54 -17.87 5.15
C LEU A 57 23.44 -17.13 4.15
N GLU A 58 22.82 -16.52 3.14
CA GLU A 58 23.52 -15.78 2.08
C GLU A 58 23.45 -14.26 2.23
N PHE A 59 22.95 -13.76 3.38
CA PHE A 59 22.60 -12.36 3.56
C PHE A 59 23.73 -11.38 3.22
N GLY A 60 24.95 -11.70 3.60
CA GLY A 60 26.15 -10.89 3.30
C GLY A 60 26.54 -10.85 1.81
N SER A 61 25.90 -11.66 0.95
CA SER A 61 26.18 -11.67 -0.49
C SER A 61 25.28 -10.72 -1.28
N TYR A 62 24.21 -10.17 -0.68
CA TYR A 62 23.33 -9.22 -1.38
C TYR A 62 23.95 -7.82 -1.48
N ASP A 63 23.87 -7.27 -2.68
CA ASP A 63 24.25 -5.89 -2.99
C ASP A 63 23.10 -4.92 -2.75
N TRP A 64 21.86 -5.38 -2.96
CA TRP A 64 20.65 -4.57 -2.87
C TRP A 64 19.53 -5.27 -2.11
N LEU A 65 18.83 -4.49 -1.26
CA LEU A 65 17.50 -4.78 -0.74
C LEU A 65 16.48 -3.88 -1.43
N VAL A 66 15.49 -4.49 -2.08
CA VAL A 66 14.47 -3.79 -2.85
C VAL A 66 13.11 -3.99 -2.19
N PHE A 67 12.46 -2.91 -1.81
CA PHE A 67 11.15 -2.92 -1.17
C PHE A 67 10.07 -2.36 -2.08
N THR A 68 9.00 -3.13 -2.28
CA THR A 68 7.86 -2.73 -3.10
C THR A 68 6.72 -2.09 -2.29
N SER A 69 6.76 -2.20 -0.95
CA SER A 69 5.70 -1.68 -0.07
C SER A 69 6.20 -1.37 1.35
N PRO A 70 5.51 -0.48 2.11
CA PRO A 70 5.78 -0.26 3.52
C PRO A 70 5.61 -1.53 4.38
N ASN A 71 4.66 -2.40 4.02
CA ASN A 71 4.45 -3.68 4.71
C ASN A 71 5.64 -4.62 4.54
N GLY A 72 6.25 -4.63 3.35
CA GLY A 72 7.49 -5.35 3.10
C GLY A 72 8.60 -4.89 4.04
N VAL A 73 8.80 -3.59 4.19
CA VAL A 73 9.77 -3.01 5.13
C VAL A 73 9.45 -3.46 6.56
N ARG A 74 8.22 -3.25 7.02
CA ARG A 74 7.79 -3.58 8.39
C ARG A 74 8.06 -5.05 8.73
N TYR A 75 7.55 -5.98 7.93
CA TYR A 75 7.64 -7.41 8.25
C TYR A 75 9.04 -7.97 8.04
N PHE A 76 9.78 -7.48 7.05
CA PHE A 76 11.18 -7.87 6.88
C PHE A 76 12.03 -7.45 8.09
N PHE A 77 11.91 -6.21 8.54
CA PHE A 77 12.68 -5.73 9.70
C PHE A 77 12.20 -6.31 11.03
N GLU A 78 10.98 -6.82 11.12
CA GLU A 78 10.58 -7.67 12.25
C GLU A 78 11.39 -8.97 12.27
N GLU A 79 11.65 -9.61 11.12
CA GLU A 79 12.49 -10.79 11.04
C GLU A 79 13.97 -10.47 11.29
N ILE A 80 14.49 -9.37 10.74
CA ILE A 80 15.84 -8.89 11.03
C ILE A 80 16.06 -8.78 12.56
N ARG A 81 15.16 -8.08 13.26
CA ARG A 81 15.26 -7.90 14.71
C ARG A 81 15.11 -9.19 15.53
N ARG A 82 14.51 -10.22 14.97
CA ARG A 82 14.38 -11.53 15.62
C ARG A 82 15.64 -12.37 15.49
N ILE A 83 16.43 -12.15 14.44
CA ILE A 83 17.59 -12.97 14.09
C ILE A 83 18.90 -12.26 14.47
N PHE A 84 18.97 -10.97 14.31
CA PHE A 84 20.14 -10.16 14.58
C PHE A 84 19.89 -9.17 15.72
N ASP A 85 20.86 -9.05 16.62
CA ASP A 85 20.82 -8.11 17.75
C ASP A 85 20.96 -6.65 17.31
N ASP A 86 21.53 -6.40 16.12
CA ASP A 86 21.91 -5.06 15.69
C ASP A 86 21.67 -4.87 14.17
N ILE A 87 21.15 -3.69 13.81
CA ILE A 87 20.92 -3.31 12.41
C ILE A 87 22.23 -3.23 11.59
N ARG A 88 23.37 -3.08 12.24
CA ARG A 88 24.69 -3.10 11.59
C ARG A 88 25.01 -4.45 10.93
N SER A 89 24.28 -5.51 11.28
CA SER A 89 24.34 -6.81 10.59
C SER A 89 23.93 -6.75 9.13
N LEU A 90 23.25 -5.67 8.70
CA LEU A 90 22.95 -5.39 7.29
C LEU A 90 24.21 -5.06 6.47
N GLY A 91 25.32 -4.68 7.12
CA GLY A 91 26.55 -4.33 6.43
C GLY A 91 26.43 -3.11 5.51
N LEU A 92 26.95 -3.23 4.30
CA LEU A 92 26.95 -2.16 3.28
C LEU A 92 25.88 -2.35 2.20
N ILE A 93 24.85 -3.15 2.46
CA ILE A 93 23.77 -3.41 1.51
C ILE A 93 23.05 -2.10 1.14
N ARG A 94 22.76 -1.91 -0.14
CA ARG A 94 22.07 -0.73 -0.65
C ARG A 94 20.57 -0.93 -0.64
N PHE A 95 19.83 0.16 -0.46
CA PHE A 95 18.36 0.13 -0.38
C PHE A 95 17.72 0.81 -1.59
N ALA A 96 16.73 0.12 -2.16
CA ALA A 96 15.85 0.69 -3.17
C ALA A 96 14.39 0.48 -2.82
N CYS A 97 13.51 1.41 -3.23
CA CYS A 97 12.07 1.26 -2.97
C CYS A 97 11.22 1.96 -4.03
N ILE A 98 9.96 1.50 -4.18
CA ILE A 98 9.07 2.02 -5.22
C ILE A 98 8.51 3.41 -4.87
N GLY A 99 8.01 3.65 -3.69
CA GLY A 99 7.22 4.86 -3.41
C GLY A 99 7.58 5.55 -2.11
N GLU A 100 7.09 6.78 -1.93
CA GLU A 100 7.43 7.62 -0.79
C GLU A 100 7.04 6.99 0.56
N ALA A 101 5.86 6.39 0.68
CA ALA A 101 5.46 5.71 1.92
C ALA A 101 6.42 4.56 2.29
N THR A 102 6.98 3.84 1.29
CA THR A 102 8.00 2.81 1.51
C THR A 102 9.33 3.44 1.91
N ALA A 103 9.68 4.55 1.27
CA ALA A 103 10.87 5.33 1.59
C ALA A 103 10.81 5.87 3.04
N GLU A 104 9.69 6.42 3.47
CA GLU A 104 9.48 6.89 4.84
C GLU A 104 9.65 5.75 5.86
N ALA A 105 9.11 4.55 5.57
CA ALA A 105 9.28 3.38 6.43
C ALA A 105 10.76 2.97 6.57
N ILE A 106 11.57 3.08 5.50
CA ILE A 106 13.01 2.80 5.54
C ILE A 106 13.75 3.91 6.31
N ARG A 107 13.44 5.19 6.03
CA ARG A 107 14.06 6.34 6.72
C ARG A 107 13.77 6.36 8.22
N ALA A 108 12.58 5.89 8.64
CA ALA A 108 12.22 5.74 10.04
C ALA A 108 13.16 4.76 10.81
N LEU A 109 13.84 3.89 10.08
CA LEU A 109 14.90 3.00 10.61
C LEU A 109 16.29 3.64 10.55
N HIS A 110 16.39 4.92 10.20
CA HIS A 110 17.64 5.67 9.99
C HIS A 110 18.52 5.09 8.88
N LEU A 111 17.92 4.42 7.89
CA LEU A 111 18.60 3.86 6.74
C LEU A 111 18.50 4.80 5.54
N LYS A 112 19.58 4.89 4.76
CA LYS A 112 19.63 5.66 3.53
C LYS A 112 19.04 4.84 2.37
N ILE A 113 18.36 5.52 1.47
CA ILE A 113 17.85 4.94 0.22
C ILE A 113 18.74 5.44 -0.92
N GLU A 114 19.34 4.53 -1.67
CA GLU A 114 20.20 4.84 -2.80
C GLU A 114 19.41 4.96 -4.10
N CYS A 115 18.30 4.24 -4.24
CA CYS A 115 17.50 4.25 -5.46
C CYS A 115 16.00 4.34 -5.15
N GLN A 116 15.35 5.41 -5.62
CA GLN A 116 13.91 5.63 -5.58
C GLN A 116 13.48 6.30 -6.87
N PRO A 117 12.53 5.73 -7.64
CA PRO A 117 12.07 6.33 -8.88
C PRO A 117 11.19 7.55 -8.61
N LYS A 118 11.10 8.47 -9.57
CA LYS A 118 10.17 9.61 -9.51
C LYS A 118 8.71 9.18 -9.65
N ILE A 119 8.45 8.14 -10.41
CA ILE A 119 7.12 7.55 -10.60
C ILE A 119 7.09 6.24 -9.82
N ALA A 120 6.10 6.10 -8.94
CA ALA A 120 6.01 4.95 -8.02
C ALA A 120 5.44 3.71 -8.74
N THR A 121 6.22 3.13 -9.67
CA THR A 121 5.91 1.88 -10.38
C THR A 121 7.09 0.92 -10.36
N ALA A 122 6.82 -0.38 -10.55
CA ALA A 122 7.84 -1.41 -10.63
C ALA A 122 8.77 -1.19 -11.83
N GLU A 123 8.21 -0.77 -12.97
CA GLU A 123 8.95 -0.45 -14.18
C GLU A 123 9.94 0.69 -13.94
N ALA A 124 9.47 1.79 -13.36
CA ALA A 124 10.32 2.95 -13.10
C ALA A 124 11.42 2.63 -12.07
N LEU A 125 11.15 1.75 -11.09
CA LEU A 125 12.18 1.28 -10.16
C LEU A 125 13.23 0.42 -10.88
N ALA A 126 12.80 -0.50 -11.74
CA ALA A 126 13.74 -1.30 -12.54
C ALA A 126 14.64 -0.41 -13.40
N GLU A 127 14.06 0.57 -14.11
CA GLU A 127 14.79 1.53 -14.92
C GLU A 127 15.80 2.36 -14.10
N ALA A 128 15.37 2.84 -12.92
CA ALA A 128 16.23 3.60 -12.02
C ALA A 128 17.39 2.76 -11.48
N LEU A 129 17.15 1.48 -11.14
CA LEU A 129 18.20 0.55 -10.71
C LEU A 129 19.18 0.25 -11.86
N ILE A 130 18.68 -0.03 -13.07
CA ILE A 130 19.50 -0.26 -14.26
C ILE A 130 20.39 0.96 -14.54
N ALA A 131 19.83 2.17 -14.42
CA ALA A 131 20.56 3.42 -14.64
C ALA A 131 21.70 3.67 -13.64
N THR A 132 21.74 2.95 -12.51
CA THR A 132 22.90 3.01 -11.58
C THR A 132 24.18 2.44 -12.18
N GLY A 133 24.07 1.63 -13.24
CA GLY A 133 25.19 0.94 -13.87
C GLY A 133 25.85 -0.16 -13.01
N SER A 134 25.22 -0.54 -11.90
CA SER A 134 25.79 -1.45 -10.89
C SER A 134 25.02 -2.77 -10.75
N LEU A 135 24.25 -3.19 -11.76
CA LEU A 135 23.45 -4.40 -11.70
C LEU A 135 24.11 -5.65 -12.30
N ASP A 136 25.14 -5.49 -13.13
CA ASP A 136 25.79 -6.64 -13.76
C ASP A 136 26.37 -7.57 -12.70
N HIS A 137 25.83 -8.79 -12.63
CA HIS A 137 26.11 -9.80 -11.59
C HIS A 137 25.79 -9.37 -10.15
N ALA A 138 25.10 -8.24 -9.92
CA ALA A 138 24.66 -7.83 -8.59
C ALA A 138 23.62 -8.79 -8.07
N LYS A 139 23.74 -9.16 -6.78
CA LYS A 139 22.74 -9.99 -6.09
C LYS A 139 21.72 -9.11 -5.40
N ILE A 140 20.45 -9.28 -5.75
CA ILE A 140 19.32 -8.44 -5.34
C ILE A 140 18.32 -9.28 -4.58
N LEU A 141 17.95 -8.84 -3.37
CA LEU A 141 16.80 -9.40 -2.66
C LEU A 141 15.60 -8.47 -2.82
N VAL A 142 14.55 -8.95 -3.49
CA VAL A 142 13.27 -8.27 -3.59
C VAL A 142 12.36 -8.73 -2.45
N VAL A 143 12.02 -7.83 -1.54
CA VAL A 143 11.09 -8.10 -0.44
C VAL A 143 9.68 -7.72 -0.85
N ALA A 144 8.78 -8.68 -0.86
CA ALA A 144 7.49 -8.61 -1.52
C ALA A 144 6.33 -9.15 -0.66
N GLY A 145 5.11 -8.89 -1.08
CA GLY A 145 3.90 -9.55 -0.58
C GLY A 145 3.35 -10.58 -1.58
N SER A 146 2.36 -11.35 -1.16
CA SER A 146 1.75 -12.43 -1.98
C SER A 146 1.12 -11.97 -3.30
N LEU A 147 0.82 -10.69 -3.45
CA LEU A 147 0.25 -10.11 -4.68
C LEU A 147 1.28 -9.32 -5.51
N SER A 148 2.59 -9.49 -5.23
CA SER A 148 3.63 -8.89 -6.06
C SER A 148 3.62 -9.51 -7.47
N ARG A 149 3.88 -8.66 -8.47
CA ARG A 149 4.03 -9.08 -9.86
C ARG A 149 5.50 -9.33 -10.16
N ASP A 150 5.76 -10.20 -11.13
CA ASP A 150 7.12 -10.59 -11.52
C ASP A 150 7.82 -9.55 -12.42
N ASP A 151 7.08 -8.53 -12.91
CA ASP A 151 7.60 -7.50 -13.84
C ASP A 151 8.93 -6.87 -13.39
N LEU A 152 9.08 -6.62 -12.08
CA LEU A 152 10.32 -6.07 -11.53
C LEU A 152 11.46 -7.09 -11.59
N VAL A 153 11.18 -8.32 -11.17
CA VAL A 153 12.16 -9.42 -11.15
C VAL A 153 12.63 -9.71 -12.57
N ASP A 154 11.70 -9.81 -13.53
CA ASP A 154 12.01 -10.10 -14.93
C ASP A 154 12.92 -9.04 -15.53
N LYS A 155 12.63 -7.75 -15.29
CA LYS A 155 13.46 -6.63 -15.80
C LYS A 155 14.85 -6.61 -15.17
N LEU A 156 14.98 -6.87 -13.88
CA LEU A 156 16.28 -6.91 -13.20
C LEU A 156 17.09 -8.12 -13.65
N THR A 157 16.46 -9.27 -13.84
CA THR A 157 17.10 -10.48 -14.39
C THR A 157 17.56 -10.26 -15.83
N ALA A 158 16.74 -9.61 -16.66
CA ALA A 158 17.13 -9.24 -18.02
C ALA A 158 18.33 -8.26 -18.04
N ALA A 159 18.52 -7.46 -17.00
CA ALA A 159 19.67 -6.59 -16.78
C ALA A 159 20.88 -7.32 -16.17
N ARG A 160 20.87 -8.67 -16.14
CA ARG A 160 21.92 -9.57 -15.66
C ARG A 160 22.16 -9.55 -14.14
N ALA A 161 21.20 -9.05 -13.37
CA ALA A 161 21.20 -9.22 -11.91
C ALA A 161 20.80 -10.65 -11.52
N ILE A 162 21.29 -11.10 -10.36
CA ILE A 162 20.87 -12.34 -9.70
C ILE A 162 19.78 -11.93 -8.71
N VAL A 163 18.53 -12.33 -8.94
CA VAL A 163 17.40 -11.83 -8.17
C VAL A 163 16.74 -12.95 -7.37
N ASP A 164 16.75 -12.77 -6.05
CA ASP A 164 15.97 -13.59 -5.12
C ASP A 164 14.74 -12.79 -4.66
N THR A 165 13.64 -13.49 -4.39
CA THR A 165 12.41 -12.88 -3.87
C THR A 165 12.04 -13.50 -2.54
N LEU A 166 11.79 -12.66 -1.53
CA LEU A 166 11.29 -13.09 -0.22
C LEU A 166 9.90 -12.52 0.02
N GLN A 167 8.89 -13.40 0.06
CA GLN A 167 7.57 -13.04 0.52
C GLN A 167 7.58 -12.94 2.04
N VAL A 168 7.13 -11.79 2.58
CA VAL A 168 7.09 -11.55 4.04
C VAL A 168 5.68 -11.28 4.56
N TYR A 169 4.69 -11.08 3.68
CA TYR A 169 3.30 -10.92 4.07
C TYR A 169 2.34 -11.42 2.99
N LYS A 170 1.12 -11.71 3.44
CA LYS A 170 -0.01 -12.07 2.59
C LYS A 170 -1.09 -11.01 2.67
N THR A 171 -1.68 -10.71 1.51
CA THR A 171 -2.87 -9.88 1.39
C THR A 171 -4.03 -10.77 0.98
N GLU A 172 -5.09 -10.77 1.77
CA GLU A 172 -6.30 -11.54 1.52
C GLU A 172 -7.53 -10.64 1.53
N GLN A 173 -8.55 -11.05 0.81
CA GLN A 173 -9.87 -10.42 0.87
C GLN A 173 -10.51 -10.67 2.24
N THR A 174 -11.09 -9.63 2.83
CA THR A 174 -11.88 -9.75 4.05
C THR A 174 -13.35 -10.00 3.69
N ASP A 175 -13.95 -11.06 4.24
CA ASP A 175 -15.40 -11.27 4.11
C ASP A 175 -16.17 -10.23 4.91
N LEU A 176 -16.99 -9.45 4.22
CA LEU A 176 -17.84 -8.42 4.81
C LEU A 176 -19.31 -8.84 4.95
N SER A 177 -19.68 -10.07 4.63
CA SER A 177 -21.08 -10.53 4.63
C SER A 177 -21.77 -10.36 5.98
N GLY A 178 -21.07 -10.60 7.09
CA GLY A 178 -21.53 -10.41 8.47
C GLY A 178 -21.14 -9.08 9.11
N SER A 179 -20.53 -8.15 8.38
CA SER A 179 -20.02 -6.89 8.94
C SER A 179 -21.14 -5.89 9.22
N PRO A 180 -21.27 -5.37 10.46
CA PRO A 180 -22.22 -4.29 10.79
C PRO A 180 -21.93 -3.01 9.97
N ALA A 181 -20.66 -2.68 9.75
CA ALA A 181 -20.26 -1.52 8.94
C ALA A 181 -20.68 -1.66 7.48
N ALA A 182 -20.56 -2.88 6.92
CA ALA A 182 -21.06 -3.17 5.58
C ALA A 182 -22.59 -3.11 5.50
N ALA A 183 -23.29 -3.57 6.55
CA ALA A 183 -24.74 -3.44 6.64
C ALA A 183 -25.17 -1.95 6.67
N ASP A 184 -24.50 -1.13 7.48
CA ASP A 184 -24.74 0.30 7.56
C ASP A 184 -24.41 1.00 6.23
N PHE A 185 -23.31 0.64 5.59
CA PHE A 185 -22.96 1.15 4.25
C PHE A 185 -24.00 0.81 3.20
N ARG A 186 -24.50 -0.42 3.19
CA ARG A 186 -25.61 -0.82 2.27
C ARG A 186 -26.87 0.00 2.49
N ALA A 187 -27.23 0.22 3.76
CA ALA A 187 -28.48 0.89 4.12
C ALA A 187 -28.44 2.40 3.86
N ARG A 188 -27.32 3.06 4.20
CA ARG A 188 -27.21 4.52 4.21
C ARG A 188 -26.27 5.08 3.16
N GLY A 189 -25.35 4.26 2.63
CA GLY A 189 -24.30 4.70 1.71
C GLY A 189 -23.25 5.57 2.39
N ALA A 190 -22.52 6.34 1.58
CA ALA A 190 -21.52 7.31 2.03
C ALA A 190 -21.42 8.46 1.01
N ASP A 191 -20.92 9.64 1.45
CA ASP A 191 -20.61 10.75 0.52
C ASP A 191 -19.36 10.43 -0.31
N ALA A 192 -18.39 9.68 0.25
CA ALA A 192 -17.25 9.16 -0.51
C ALA A 192 -16.79 7.79 0.00
N ILE A 193 -16.12 7.06 -0.90
CA ILE A 193 -15.35 5.85 -0.59
C ILE A 193 -13.91 6.02 -1.05
N LEU A 194 -12.94 5.71 -0.17
CA LEU A 194 -11.53 5.96 -0.39
C LEU A 194 -10.75 4.67 -0.58
N PHE A 195 -10.06 4.55 -1.71
CA PHE A 195 -9.20 3.42 -2.04
C PHE A 195 -7.72 3.78 -1.91
N ALA A 196 -7.03 3.10 -1.02
CA ALA A 196 -5.60 3.29 -0.76
C ALA A 196 -4.70 2.20 -1.39
N SER A 197 -5.27 1.26 -2.13
CA SER A 197 -4.54 0.21 -2.85
C SER A 197 -5.37 -0.40 -3.97
N SER A 198 -4.70 -0.96 -4.99
CA SER A 198 -5.33 -1.73 -6.07
C SER A 198 -6.03 -2.99 -5.55
N SER A 199 -5.46 -3.67 -4.53
CA SER A 199 -6.07 -4.84 -3.92
C SER A 199 -7.40 -4.54 -3.22
N ALA A 200 -7.55 -3.35 -2.62
CA ALA A 200 -8.83 -2.92 -2.05
C ALA A 200 -9.88 -2.64 -3.14
N VAL A 201 -9.47 -2.10 -4.30
CA VAL A 201 -10.38 -1.92 -5.44
C VAL A 201 -10.86 -3.28 -5.97
N GLN A 202 -9.94 -4.22 -6.17
CA GLN A 202 -10.29 -5.59 -6.60
C GLN A 202 -11.28 -6.23 -5.64
N SER A 203 -10.98 -6.23 -4.35
CA SER A 203 -11.85 -6.79 -3.31
C SER A 203 -13.23 -6.09 -3.26
N PHE A 204 -13.30 -4.78 -3.54
CA PHE A 204 -14.56 -4.06 -3.63
C PHE A 204 -15.43 -4.58 -4.79
N VAL A 205 -14.82 -4.81 -5.94
CA VAL A 205 -15.52 -5.34 -7.13
C VAL A 205 -15.95 -6.78 -6.91
N ASP A 206 -15.07 -7.61 -6.36
CA ASP A 206 -15.35 -9.03 -6.06
C ASP A 206 -16.51 -9.18 -5.06
N GLN A 207 -16.67 -8.21 -4.15
CA GLN A 207 -17.75 -8.14 -3.16
C GLN A 207 -18.91 -7.21 -3.56
N ALA A 208 -19.06 -6.87 -4.84
CA ALA A 208 -20.08 -5.92 -5.29
C ALA A 208 -21.52 -6.33 -4.88
N ALA A 209 -21.81 -7.64 -4.87
CA ALA A 209 -23.10 -8.15 -4.42
C ALA A 209 -23.32 -7.92 -2.91
N THR A 210 -22.28 -8.13 -2.09
CA THR A 210 -22.28 -7.93 -0.63
C THR A 210 -22.38 -6.46 -0.26
N LEU A 211 -21.83 -5.56 -1.09
CA LEU A 211 -21.78 -4.11 -0.85
C LEU A 211 -22.83 -3.33 -1.65
N LYS A 212 -23.76 -4.02 -2.30
CA LYS A 212 -24.82 -3.40 -3.11
C LYS A 212 -25.67 -2.45 -2.26
N LEU A 213 -25.69 -1.18 -2.65
CA LEU A 213 -26.41 -0.13 -1.97
C LEU A 213 -27.92 -0.33 -2.07
N GLY A 214 -28.63 -0.04 -0.99
CA GLY A 214 -30.09 0.04 -0.95
C GLY A 214 -30.61 1.20 -1.81
N LYS A 215 -31.90 1.20 -2.09
CA LYS A 215 -32.55 2.14 -3.02
C LYS A 215 -32.40 3.61 -2.60
N ASP A 216 -32.40 3.85 -1.28
CA ASP A 216 -32.34 5.20 -0.69
C ASP A 216 -30.93 5.57 -0.17
N ALA A 217 -29.95 4.70 -0.39
CA ALA A 217 -28.58 4.92 0.08
C ALA A 217 -27.83 5.94 -0.81
N ILE A 218 -26.99 6.74 -0.17
CA ILE A 218 -26.14 7.73 -0.85
C ILE A 218 -25.09 6.99 -1.68
N SER A 219 -25.05 7.25 -2.99
CA SER A 219 -24.01 6.70 -3.88
C SER A 219 -22.70 7.46 -3.67
N PRO A 220 -21.60 6.78 -3.30
CA PRO A 220 -20.37 7.44 -2.91
C PRO A 220 -19.59 8.00 -4.11
N LEU A 221 -18.99 9.18 -3.93
CA LEU A 221 -17.88 9.62 -4.77
C LEU A 221 -16.65 8.77 -4.48
N THR A 222 -16.01 8.23 -5.51
CA THR A 222 -14.86 7.34 -5.35
C THR A 222 -13.54 8.09 -5.42
N GLY A 223 -12.65 7.86 -4.45
CA GLY A 223 -11.34 8.49 -4.36
C GLY A 223 -10.19 7.50 -4.41
N SER A 224 -9.15 7.77 -5.21
CA SER A 224 -7.92 6.97 -5.27
C SER A 224 -6.73 7.68 -4.64
N ILE A 225 -5.88 6.92 -3.95
CA ILE A 225 -4.66 7.45 -3.33
C ILE A 225 -3.59 7.83 -4.36
N GLY A 226 -3.68 7.30 -5.58
CA GLY A 226 -2.66 7.57 -6.58
C GLY A 226 -2.95 6.94 -7.94
N PRO A 227 -2.05 7.15 -8.92
CA PRO A 227 -2.30 6.78 -10.31
C PRO A 227 -2.48 5.27 -10.52
N GLN A 228 -1.71 4.42 -9.84
CA GLN A 228 -1.84 2.97 -9.97
C GLN A 228 -3.20 2.47 -9.47
N THR A 229 -3.66 2.92 -8.30
CA THR A 229 -4.99 2.59 -7.78
C THR A 229 -6.08 3.13 -8.72
N GLY A 230 -5.90 4.35 -9.26
CA GLY A 230 -6.82 4.94 -10.22
C GLY A 230 -6.87 4.19 -11.57
N ALA A 231 -5.75 3.63 -12.03
CA ALA A 231 -5.70 2.76 -13.21
C ALA A 231 -6.50 1.47 -12.96
N THR A 232 -6.25 0.79 -11.84
CA THR A 232 -7.02 -0.41 -11.44
C THR A 232 -8.52 -0.12 -11.33
N MET A 233 -8.91 1.03 -10.77
CA MET A 233 -10.33 1.43 -10.73
C MET A 233 -10.92 1.48 -12.14
N LYS A 234 -10.23 2.10 -13.11
CA LYS A 234 -10.71 2.21 -14.51
C LYS A 234 -10.80 0.84 -15.17
N GLU A 235 -9.78 0.00 -15.01
CA GLU A 235 -9.72 -1.37 -15.55
C GLU A 235 -10.91 -2.23 -15.05
N LEU A 236 -11.27 -2.05 -13.78
CA LEU A 236 -12.38 -2.80 -13.15
C LEU A 236 -13.74 -2.10 -13.24
N GLY A 237 -13.85 -1.03 -14.00
CA GLY A 237 -15.11 -0.31 -14.21
C GLY A 237 -15.59 0.51 -13.01
N VAL A 238 -14.72 0.78 -12.03
CA VAL A 238 -15.03 1.67 -10.91
C VAL A 238 -14.72 3.12 -11.31
N PRO A 239 -15.71 4.05 -11.27
CA PRO A 239 -15.47 5.45 -11.63
C PRO A 239 -14.37 6.06 -10.75
N VAL A 240 -13.52 6.92 -11.31
CA VAL A 240 -12.55 7.71 -10.53
C VAL A 240 -13.11 9.12 -10.36
N GLY A 241 -13.77 9.37 -9.24
CA GLY A 241 -14.36 10.68 -8.91
C GLY A 241 -13.31 11.75 -8.60
N PHE A 242 -12.22 11.33 -7.94
CA PHE A 242 -11.02 12.14 -7.72
C PHE A 242 -9.81 11.26 -7.39
N SER A 243 -8.61 11.86 -7.53
CA SER A 243 -7.36 11.23 -7.13
C SER A 243 -6.54 12.18 -6.26
N ALA A 244 -5.76 11.63 -5.36
CA ALA A 244 -4.76 12.40 -4.64
C ALA A 244 -3.71 12.95 -5.61
N LYS A 245 -3.18 14.14 -5.33
CA LYS A 245 -2.11 14.76 -6.14
C LYS A 245 -0.76 14.07 -5.97
N ALA A 246 -0.52 13.55 -4.76
CA ALA A 246 0.63 12.72 -4.43
C ALA A 246 0.12 11.43 -3.75
N PRO A 247 0.82 10.29 -3.85
CA PRO A 247 0.37 9.03 -3.29
C PRO A 247 0.58 8.99 -1.76
N SER A 248 -0.15 9.86 -1.04
CA SER A 248 -0.14 9.94 0.42
C SER A 248 -1.56 10.12 0.96
N LEU A 249 -1.76 9.76 2.23
CA LEU A 249 -3.05 9.92 2.90
C LEU A 249 -3.43 11.39 3.07
N ASP A 250 -2.48 12.26 3.35
CA ASP A 250 -2.71 13.70 3.49
C ASP A 250 -3.20 14.31 2.18
N SER A 251 -2.56 13.96 1.06
CA SER A 251 -2.99 14.41 -0.26
C SER A 251 -4.36 13.86 -0.67
N LEU A 252 -4.69 12.62 -0.25
CA LEU A 252 -6.01 12.03 -0.45
C LEU A 252 -7.08 12.81 0.32
N VAL A 253 -6.83 13.11 1.59
CA VAL A 253 -7.73 13.90 2.46
C VAL A 253 -7.89 15.32 1.93
N GLU A 254 -6.81 15.99 1.53
CA GLU A 254 -6.89 17.31 0.90
C GLU A 254 -7.74 17.31 -0.38
N SER A 255 -7.59 16.29 -1.22
CA SER A 255 -8.35 16.15 -2.45
C SER A 255 -9.84 15.89 -2.17
N LEU A 256 -10.14 15.10 -1.12
CA LEU A 256 -11.50 14.87 -0.63
C LEU A 256 -12.14 16.18 -0.14
N VAL A 257 -11.43 16.94 0.70
CA VAL A 257 -11.90 18.24 1.23
C VAL A 257 -12.21 19.20 0.09
N LYS A 258 -11.38 19.26 -0.96
CA LYS A 258 -11.66 20.09 -2.15
C LYS A 258 -12.92 19.69 -2.89
N LYS A 259 -13.35 18.44 -2.81
CA LYS A 259 -14.52 17.91 -3.51
C LYS A 259 -15.81 18.02 -2.68
N LEU A 260 -15.74 17.76 -1.36
CA LEU A 260 -16.90 17.65 -0.48
C LEU A 260 -16.94 18.68 0.63
N GLY A 261 -15.86 19.41 0.86
CA GLY A 261 -15.76 20.43 1.90
C GLY A 261 -16.74 21.59 1.69
N LYS A 262 -17.22 22.11 2.81
CA LYS A 262 -18.11 23.29 2.87
C LYS A 262 -17.30 24.54 3.15
#